data_2f193027456b2ebff2c17bbbb2b11236
#
_entry.id   2f193027456b2ebff2c17bbbb2b11236
#
_cell.length_a   1.000
_cell.length_b   1.000
_cell.length_c   1.000
_cell.angle_alpha   90.00
_cell.angle_beta   90.00
_cell.angle_gamma   90.00
#
_symmetry.space_group_name_H-M   'P 1'
#
loop_
_entity.id
_entity.type
_entity.pdbx_description
1 polymer ?
#
loop_
_entity_poly.entity_id
_entity_poly.type
_entity_poly.pdbx_seq_one_letter_code
_entity_poly.pdbx_strand_id
1 'polypeptide(L)'
;MYTQEIMKMRDLVLSGALCVLVAGVGLVGLRAQPADRVNGRTALGLVLRQLNTTGTFMMATAHPDDENNGVLALLSKGEGIRTTLVTATRGDGGQNEIGPELFDALATLRTEELLAAHRLDGAEQYFTRAVDFGYSFSRDETFEKWGREEILADFVRMIRTIRPDVIAGMSPDGNGGGQHHQASAVLAHEAYAAAADPNRFPEQLAEGLRPWQASKFYFSAGFGFGRGGRGGRGGRGGAPPAAGGPRMTTVDTGRFDSLLGRTYAE
;
A
#
# COMPACT_ATOMS: atom_id res chain seq x y z
N MET A 1 38.52 -27.38 51.00
CA MET A 1 38.54 -26.04 50.36
C MET A 1 38.77 -26.09 48.85
N TYR A 2 39.63 -26.98 48.37
CA TYR A 2 39.97 -27.08 46.92
C TYR A 2 38.83 -27.62 46.03
N THR A 3 38.00 -28.51 46.53
CA THR A 3 36.87 -29.12 45.78
C THR A 3 35.70 -28.14 45.52
N GLN A 4 35.47 -27.16 46.38
CA GLN A 4 34.39 -26.16 46.18
C GLN A 4 34.72 -25.08 45.13
N GLU A 5 35.98 -24.75 44.97
CA GLU A 5 36.42 -23.80 43.94
C GLU A 5 36.37 -24.42 42.53
N ILE A 6 36.73 -25.71 42.39
CA ILE A 6 36.64 -26.42 41.11
C ILE A 6 35.21 -26.59 40.67
N MET A 7 34.25 -26.83 41.59
CA MET A 7 32.83 -26.88 41.24
C MET A 7 32.31 -25.51 40.77
N LYS A 8 32.63 -24.39 41.43
CA LYS A 8 32.25 -23.05 41.04
C LYS A 8 32.80 -22.65 39.65
N MET A 9 34.03 -23.02 39.37
CA MET A 9 34.64 -22.74 38.06
C MET A 9 34.01 -23.55 36.93
N ARG A 10 33.64 -24.80 37.19
CA ARG A 10 32.94 -25.67 36.23
C ARG A 10 31.54 -25.15 35.90
N ASP A 11 30.80 -24.67 36.89
CA ASP A 11 29.47 -24.13 36.72
C ASP A 11 29.52 -22.78 35.98
N LEU A 12 30.55 -21.95 36.19
CA LEU A 12 30.76 -20.70 35.46
C LEU A 12 31.08 -20.93 33.98
N VAL A 13 31.93 -21.94 33.70
CA VAL A 13 32.27 -22.33 32.31
C VAL A 13 31.07 -22.95 31.58
N LEU A 14 30.28 -23.78 32.26
CA LEU A 14 29.06 -24.36 31.68
C LEU A 14 27.99 -23.29 31.43
N SER A 15 27.80 -22.34 32.35
CA SER A 15 26.87 -21.22 32.16
C SER A 15 27.32 -20.29 31.04
N GLY A 16 28.63 -20.00 30.95
CA GLY A 16 29.16 -19.20 29.83
C GLY A 16 29.02 -19.88 28.47
N ALA A 17 29.28 -21.19 28.39
CA ALA A 17 29.12 -21.98 27.18
C ALA A 17 27.65 -22.05 26.74
N LEU A 18 26.71 -22.20 27.70
CA LEU A 18 25.26 -22.21 27.41
C LEU A 18 24.75 -20.85 26.90
N CYS A 19 25.25 -19.74 27.49
CA CYS A 19 24.88 -18.40 27.02
C CYS A 19 25.39 -18.11 25.59
N VAL A 20 26.61 -18.55 25.25
CA VAL A 20 27.18 -18.42 23.91
C VAL A 20 26.41 -19.28 22.90
N LEU A 21 25.98 -20.49 23.29
CA LEU A 21 25.21 -21.40 22.45
C LEU A 21 23.77 -20.84 22.20
N VAL A 22 23.12 -20.27 23.22
CA VAL A 22 21.80 -19.66 23.09
C VAL A 22 21.88 -18.37 22.27
N ALA A 23 22.91 -17.53 22.45
CA ALA A 23 23.13 -16.35 21.63
C ALA A 23 23.47 -16.73 20.17
N GLY A 24 24.22 -17.79 19.95
CA GLY A 24 24.54 -18.28 18.61
C GLY A 24 23.32 -18.84 17.86
N VAL A 25 22.42 -19.54 18.53
CA VAL A 25 21.18 -20.07 17.93
C VAL A 25 20.18 -18.93 17.69
N GLY A 26 20.10 -17.92 18.56
CA GLY A 26 19.25 -16.74 18.38
C GLY A 26 19.66 -15.87 17.19
N LEU A 27 20.97 -15.78 16.89
CA LEU A 27 21.51 -15.00 15.77
C LEU A 27 21.34 -15.71 14.40
N VAL A 28 21.21 -17.03 14.38
CA VAL A 28 20.97 -17.78 13.14
C VAL A 28 19.50 -17.75 12.73
N GLY A 29 18.58 -17.52 13.68
CA GLY A 29 17.12 -17.44 13.41
C GLY A 29 16.63 -16.08 12.86
N LEU A 30 17.43 -15.03 12.95
CA LEU A 30 17.09 -13.66 12.51
C LEU A 30 17.72 -13.27 11.16
N ARG A 31 18.06 -14.22 10.31
CA ARG A 31 18.21 -13.89 8.90
C ARG A 31 16.78 -13.68 8.36
N ALA A 32 16.35 -12.42 8.35
CA ALA A 32 15.28 -12.02 7.46
C ALA A 32 15.60 -12.66 6.10
N GLN A 33 14.72 -13.52 5.60
CA GLN A 33 14.87 -14.07 4.26
C GLN A 33 15.10 -12.87 3.34
N PRO A 34 16.15 -12.86 2.50
CA PRO A 34 16.31 -11.78 1.55
C PRO A 34 14.99 -11.75 0.78
N ALA A 35 14.25 -10.64 0.89
CA ALA A 35 13.09 -10.39 0.07
C ALA A 35 13.49 -10.80 -1.35
N ASP A 36 12.67 -11.61 -2.04
CA ASP A 36 12.95 -12.20 -3.34
C ASP A 36 13.55 -11.15 -4.27
N ARG A 37 14.86 -10.99 -4.23
CA ARG A 37 15.56 -10.12 -5.16
C ARG A 37 15.47 -10.82 -6.49
N VAL A 38 14.57 -10.32 -7.32
CA VAL A 38 14.51 -10.75 -8.70
C VAL A 38 15.89 -10.50 -9.32
N ASN A 39 16.58 -11.56 -9.72
CA ASN A 39 17.97 -11.52 -10.19
C ASN A 39 18.08 -11.99 -11.65
N GLY A 40 19.23 -11.71 -12.26
CA GLY A 40 19.63 -12.27 -13.54
C GLY A 40 18.66 -11.91 -14.67
N ARG A 41 18.21 -12.91 -15.41
CA ARG A 41 17.37 -12.75 -16.61
C ARG A 41 16.02 -12.13 -16.29
N THR A 42 15.41 -12.49 -15.17
CA THR A 42 14.11 -11.94 -14.75
C THR A 42 14.23 -10.46 -14.43
N ALA A 43 15.25 -10.05 -13.67
CA ALA A 43 15.49 -8.64 -13.37
C ALA A 43 15.71 -7.82 -14.65
N LEU A 44 16.55 -8.31 -15.55
CA LEU A 44 16.79 -7.65 -16.85
C LEU A 44 15.49 -7.53 -17.65
N GLY A 45 14.69 -8.60 -17.73
CA GLY A 45 13.42 -8.59 -18.44
C GLY A 45 12.42 -7.56 -17.88
N LEU A 46 12.35 -7.40 -16.56
CA LEU A 46 11.50 -6.39 -15.93
C LEU A 46 11.97 -4.95 -16.25
N VAL A 47 13.28 -4.69 -16.20
CA VAL A 47 13.84 -3.38 -16.59
C VAL A 47 13.56 -3.08 -18.06
N LEU A 48 13.69 -4.07 -18.95
CA LEU A 48 13.37 -3.91 -20.38
C LEU A 48 11.88 -3.59 -20.61
N ARG A 49 10.97 -4.14 -19.80
CA ARG A 49 9.54 -3.75 -19.86
C ARG A 49 9.35 -2.27 -19.52
N GLN A 50 10.04 -1.75 -18.49
CA GLN A 50 9.96 -0.34 -18.10
C GLN A 50 10.43 0.63 -19.18
N LEU A 51 11.35 0.19 -20.07
CA LEU A 51 11.81 1.02 -21.19
C LEU A 51 10.77 1.17 -22.31
N ASN A 52 9.71 0.38 -22.31
CA ASN A 52 8.67 0.42 -23.36
C ASN A 52 7.56 1.42 -23.06
N THR A 53 7.53 2.04 -21.88
CA THR A 53 6.46 2.94 -21.48
C THR A 53 6.97 4.09 -20.61
N THR A 54 6.32 5.23 -20.72
CA THR A 54 6.50 6.37 -19.80
C THR A 54 5.26 6.58 -18.93
N GLY A 55 4.29 5.66 -19.00
CA GLY A 55 3.05 5.73 -18.25
C GLY A 55 3.26 5.69 -16.75
N THR A 56 2.47 6.46 -16.03
CA THR A 56 2.47 6.51 -14.57
C THR A 56 1.05 6.27 -14.05
N PHE A 57 0.93 5.35 -13.12
CA PHE A 57 -0.32 5.00 -12.46
C PHE A 57 -0.24 5.32 -10.97
N MET A 58 -1.33 5.86 -10.43
CA MET A 58 -1.46 6.12 -9.00
C MET A 58 -2.72 5.43 -8.48
N MET A 59 -2.58 4.66 -7.41
CA MET A 59 -3.70 4.16 -6.63
C MET A 59 -3.85 5.00 -5.36
N ALA A 60 -5.07 5.37 -4.99
CA ALA A 60 -5.38 6.15 -3.79
C ALA A 60 -6.30 5.34 -2.87
N THR A 61 -5.88 5.13 -1.61
CA THR A 61 -6.56 4.31 -0.61
C THR A 61 -6.63 5.02 0.74
N ALA A 62 -7.32 4.42 1.72
CA ALA A 62 -7.44 4.99 3.06
C ALA A 62 -6.38 4.44 4.02
N HIS A 63 -6.18 3.13 4.05
CA HIS A 63 -5.27 2.45 4.98
C HIS A 63 -4.34 1.49 4.24
N PRO A 64 -3.23 1.07 4.86
CA PRO A 64 -2.50 -0.12 4.44
C PRO A 64 -3.44 -1.33 4.46
N ASP A 65 -3.49 -2.11 3.39
CA ASP A 65 -4.38 -3.26 3.12
C ASP A 65 -5.59 -2.97 2.19
N ASP A 66 -5.82 -1.74 1.83
CA ASP A 66 -6.89 -1.35 0.89
C ASP A 66 -6.48 -1.48 -0.59
N GLU A 67 -5.21 -1.69 -0.85
CA GLU A 67 -4.68 -1.75 -2.20
C GLU A 67 -5.02 -3.07 -2.89
N ASN A 68 -5.07 -3.02 -4.22
CA ASN A 68 -5.15 -4.22 -5.04
C ASN A 68 -3.75 -4.59 -5.57
N ASN A 69 -3.02 -5.40 -4.79
CA ASN A 69 -1.65 -5.80 -5.11
C ASN A 69 -1.53 -6.52 -6.46
N GLY A 70 -2.56 -7.26 -6.88
CA GLY A 70 -2.58 -7.90 -8.20
C GLY A 70 -2.59 -6.88 -9.35
N VAL A 71 -3.33 -5.77 -9.19
CA VAL A 71 -3.32 -4.66 -10.16
C VAL A 71 -1.97 -3.93 -10.13
N LEU A 72 -1.44 -3.65 -8.92
CA LEU A 72 -0.13 -3.01 -8.78
C LEU A 72 0.97 -3.85 -9.44
N ALA A 73 1.00 -5.16 -9.18
CA ALA A 73 1.97 -6.09 -9.78
C ALA A 73 1.81 -6.20 -11.30
N LEU A 74 0.58 -6.29 -11.81
CA LEU A 74 0.32 -6.33 -13.25
C LEU A 74 0.87 -5.08 -13.93
N LEU A 75 0.54 -3.89 -13.42
CA LEU A 75 0.93 -2.64 -14.05
C LEU A 75 2.44 -2.41 -13.94
N SER A 76 3.06 -2.64 -12.77
CA SER A 76 4.47 -2.40 -12.57
C SER A 76 5.35 -3.47 -13.23
N LYS A 77 5.13 -4.74 -12.90
CA LYS A 77 5.99 -5.84 -13.38
C LYS A 77 5.55 -6.39 -14.73
N GLY A 78 4.25 -6.43 -14.99
CA GLY A 78 3.70 -6.93 -16.25
C GLY A 78 3.85 -5.93 -17.39
N GLU A 79 3.42 -4.71 -17.18
CA GLU A 79 3.36 -3.67 -18.22
C GLU A 79 4.53 -2.67 -18.15
N GLY A 80 5.35 -2.72 -17.09
CA GLY A 80 6.49 -1.81 -16.89
C GLY A 80 6.09 -0.38 -16.53
N ILE A 81 4.84 -0.14 -16.18
CA ILE A 81 4.30 1.18 -15.81
C ILE A 81 4.82 1.58 -14.43
N ARG A 82 5.29 2.82 -14.28
CA ARG A 82 5.58 3.37 -12.96
C ARG A 82 4.30 3.37 -12.12
N THR A 83 4.27 2.61 -11.06
CA THR A 83 3.07 2.38 -10.25
C THR A 83 3.29 2.90 -8.84
N THR A 84 2.35 3.70 -8.35
CA THR A 84 2.43 4.33 -7.02
C THR A 84 1.17 4.04 -6.22
N LEU A 85 1.32 3.88 -4.91
CA LEU A 85 0.23 3.83 -3.95
C LEU A 85 0.31 5.06 -3.04
N VAL A 86 -0.79 5.79 -2.92
CA VAL A 86 -0.96 6.90 -1.98
C VAL A 86 -2.03 6.50 -0.98
N THR A 87 -1.63 6.25 0.25
CA THR A 87 -2.53 5.86 1.34
C THR A 87 -2.79 7.07 2.24
N ALA A 88 -4.04 7.34 2.61
CA ALA A 88 -4.35 8.49 3.45
C ALA A 88 -3.67 8.38 4.81
N THR A 89 -3.77 7.25 5.49
CA THR A 89 -3.19 7.00 6.80
C THR A 89 -2.14 5.90 6.77
N ARG A 90 -1.42 5.72 7.88
CA ARG A 90 -0.51 4.59 8.10
C ARG A 90 -1.17 3.41 8.83
N GLY A 91 -2.49 3.50 9.08
CA GLY A 91 -3.22 2.49 9.84
C GLY A 91 -2.90 2.48 11.33
N ASP A 92 -2.69 3.67 11.90
CA ASP A 92 -2.26 3.89 13.28
C ASP A 92 -3.30 3.44 14.31
N GLY A 93 -4.58 3.47 13.92
CA GLY A 93 -5.73 3.42 14.84
C GLY A 93 -6.24 2.03 15.19
N GLY A 94 -5.65 0.97 14.70
CA GLY A 94 -6.12 -0.38 15.05
C GLY A 94 -5.97 -1.44 13.99
N GLN A 95 -6.77 -2.51 14.13
CA GLN A 95 -6.73 -3.72 13.32
C GLN A 95 -5.38 -4.49 13.40
N ASN A 96 -4.68 -4.38 14.54
CA ASN A 96 -3.54 -5.21 14.85
C ASN A 96 -4.03 -6.50 15.54
N GLU A 97 -4.02 -7.62 14.81
CA GLU A 97 -4.39 -8.93 15.35
C GLU A 97 -3.17 -9.71 15.87
N ILE A 98 -1.96 -9.18 15.71
CA ILE A 98 -0.72 -9.90 15.98
C ILE A 98 -0.11 -9.45 17.31
N GLY A 99 -0.21 -8.17 17.64
CA GLY A 99 0.44 -7.59 18.80
C GLY A 99 -0.35 -6.44 19.44
N PRO A 100 0.15 -5.88 20.54
CA PRO A 100 -0.50 -4.80 21.27
C PRO A 100 -0.19 -3.41 20.74
N GLU A 101 0.59 -3.28 19.68
CA GLU A 101 1.05 -2.00 19.16
C GLU A 101 -0.13 -1.19 18.62
N LEU A 102 -0.15 0.09 18.98
CA LEU A 102 -1.10 1.10 18.49
C LEU A 102 -0.36 2.40 18.19
N PHE A 103 -1.00 3.30 17.46
CA PHE A 103 -0.53 4.64 17.10
C PHE A 103 0.84 4.58 16.41
N ASP A 104 1.81 5.37 16.82
CA ASP A 104 3.12 5.51 16.16
C ASP A 104 3.85 4.17 15.98
N ALA A 105 3.73 3.29 16.97
CA ALA A 105 4.35 1.96 16.89
C ALA A 105 3.69 1.10 15.79
N LEU A 106 2.37 1.08 15.73
CA LEU A 106 1.61 0.36 14.70
C LEU A 106 1.81 1.00 13.33
N ALA A 107 1.78 2.33 13.24
CA ALA A 107 2.07 3.07 12.00
C ALA A 107 3.44 2.71 11.41
N THR A 108 4.45 2.57 12.27
CA THR A 108 5.79 2.15 11.86
C THR A 108 5.78 0.73 11.31
N LEU A 109 5.18 -0.22 12.04
CA LEU A 109 5.07 -1.61 11.62
C LEU A 109 4.35 -1.74 10.28
N ARG A 110 3.16 -1.15 10.14
CA ARG A 110 2.36 -1.23 8.91
C ARG A 110 3.02 -0.53 7.72
N THR A 111 3.80 0.54 7.97
CA THR A 111 4.62 1.15 6.94
C THR A 111 5.67 0.18 6.40
N GLU A 112 6.39 -0.51 7.30
CA GLU A 112 7.42 -1.50 6.91
C GLU A 112 6.81 -2.73 6.22
N GLU A 113 5.62 -3.16 6.63
CA GLU A 113 4.86 -4.22 5.97
C GLU A 113 4.49 -3.85 4.54
N LEU A 114 3.94 -2.63 4.30
CA LEU A 114 3.67 -2.13 2.96
C LEU A 114 4.94 -2.03 2.10
N LEU A 115 6.03 -1.48 2.66
CA LEU A 115 7.30 -1.41 1.95
C LEU A 115 7.85 -2.81 1.62
N ALA A 116 7.57 -3.81 2.47
CA ALA A 116 7.91 -5.20 2.16
C ALA A 116 7.04 -5.77 1.04
N ALA A 117 5.72 -5.51 1.06
CA ALA A 117 4.81 -5.92 0.00
C ALA A 117 5.20 -5.28 -1.35
N HIS A 118 5.58 -3.99 -1.36
CA HIS A 118 5.96 -3.28 -2.59
C HIS A 118 7.29 -3.76 -3.18
N ARG A 119 8.15 -4.41 -2.41
CA ARG A 119 9.27 -5.16 -3.00
C ARG A 119 8.80 -6.31 -3.90
N LEU A 120 7.60 -6.86 -3.63
CA LEU A 120 6.99 -7.93 -4.42
C LEU A 120 6.18 -7.40 -5.61
N ASP A 121 5.33 -6.40 -5.41
CA ASP A 121 4.47 -5.84 -6.47
C ASP A 121 5.15 -4.74 -7.29
N GLY A 122 6.17 -4.06 -6.77
CA GLY A 122 6.97 -3.05 -7.46
C GLY A 122 6.37 -1.64 -7.41
N ALA A 123 5.38 -1.37 -6.56
CA ALA A 123 4.84 -0.03 -6.37
C ALA A 123 5.74 0.84 -5.47
N GLU A 124 5.62 2.16 -5.62
CA GLU A 124 6.20 3.15 -4.71
C GLU A 124 5.14 3.59 -3.70
N GLN A 125 5.48 3.68 -2.41
CA GLN A 125 4.56 4.08 -1.35
C GLN A 125 4.67 5.56 -1.00
N TYR A 126 3.51 6.22 -0.87
CA TYR A 126 3.34 7.57 -0.36
C TYR A 126 2.22 7.61 0.68
N PHE A 127 2.30 8.56 1.61
CA PHE A 127 1.27 8.79 2.63
C PHE A 127 0.90 10.26 2.68
N THR A 128 -0.36 10.55 3.02
CA THR A 128 -0.74 11.89 3.49
C THR A 128 -0.39 12.03 4.97
N ARG A 129 -0.68 13.18 5.56
CA ARG A 129 -0.52 13.40 7.00
C ARG A 129 -1.70 12.92 7.85
N ALA A 130 -2.74 12.36 7.26
CA ALA A 130 -3.89 11.86 8.00
C ALA A 130 -3.48 10.75 8.96
N VAL A 131 -4.03 10.78 10.16
CA VAL A 131 -3.82 9.78 11.21
C VAL A 131 -5.06 8.90 11.31
N ASP A 132 -4.87 7.60 11.32
CA ASP A 132 -5.96 6.66 11.63
C ASP A 132 -6.27 6.72 13.13
N PHE A 133 -7.44 7.17 13.47
CA PHE A 133 -7.91 7.28 14.86
C PHE A 133 -8.89 6.14 15.24
N GLY A 134 -8.93 5.08 14.45
CA GLY A 134 -9.80 3.93 14.66
C GLY A 134 -11.19 4.15 14.09
N TYR A 135 -12.23 3.84 14.87
CA TYR A 135 -13.61 3.93 14.40
C TYR A 135 -14.08 5.38 14.27
N SER A 136 -14.72 5.70 13.16
CA SER A 136 -15.40 6.98 12.92
C SER A 136 -16.91 6.75 12.71
N PHE A 137 -17.74 7.62 13.30
CA PHE A 137 -19.19 7.54 13.22
C PHE A 137 -19.74 8.19 11.95
N SER A 138 -19.00 9.13 11.37
CA SER A 138 -19.43 9.81 10.14
C SER A 138 -18.23 10.27 9.32
N ARG A 139 -18.48 10.48 8.03
CA ARG A 139 -17.51 11.09 7.14
C ARG A 139 -17.12 12.51 7.58
N ASP A 140 -18.10 13.27 8.10
CA ASP A 140 -17.87 14.63 8.57
C ASP A 140 -16.95 14.65 9.80
N GLU A 141 -17.11 13.70 10.73
CA GLU A 141 -16.15 13.51 11.83
C GLU A 141 -14.76 13.22 11.32
N THR A 142 -14.64 12.37 10.29
CA THR A 142 -13.34 12.08 9.69
C THR A 142 -12.72 13.33 9.08
N PHE A 143 -13.49 14.13 8.35
CA PHE A 143 -13.02 15.39 7.77
C PHE A 143 -12.58 16.39 8.83
N GLU A 144 -13.32 16.50 9.93
CA GLU A 144 -12.97 17.38 11.04
C GLU A 144 -11.64 16.97 11.68
N LYS A 145 -11.49 15.68 12.02
CA LYS A 145 -10.29 15.16 12.69
C LYS A 145 -9.05 15.14 11.79
N TRP A 146 -9.22 14.92 10.50
CA TRP A 146 -8.11 14.90 9.55
C TRP A 146 -7.67 16.31 9.11
N GLY A 147 -8.57 17.30 9.21
CA GLY A 147 -8.38 18.57 8.51
C GLY A 147 -8.62 18.39 7.01
N ARG A 148 -9.88 18.59 6.58
CA ARG A 148 -10.31 18.29 5.20
C ARG A 148 -9.44 18.94 4.13
N GLU A 149 -9.16 20.23 4.27
CA GLU A 149 -8.36 20.98 3.28
C GLU A 149 -6.89 20.58 3.31
N GLU A 150 -6.36 20.24 4.49
CA GLU A 150 -4.98 19.79 4.65
C GLU A 150 -4.74 18.45 3.95
N ILE A 151 -5.68 17.50 4.10
CA ILE A 151 -5.54 16.19 3.43
C ILE A 151 -5.83 16.31 1.93
N LEU A 152 -6.76 17.18 1.52
CA LEU A 152 -6.95 17.50 0.12
C LEU A 152 -5.67 18.08 -0.50
N ALA A 153 -5.01 19.01 0.21
CA ALA A 153 -3.74 19.60 -0.23
C ALA A 153 -2.65 18.53 -0.37
N ASP A 154 -2.61 17.54 0.53
CA ASP A 154 -1.65 16.44 0.43
C ASP A 154 -1.91 15.56 -0.81
N PHE A 155 -3.16 15.17 -1.07
CA PHE A 155 -3.50 14.43 -2.29
C PHE A 155 -3.16 15.23 -3.57
N VAL A 156 -3.46 16.53 -3.59
CA VAL A 156 -3.10 17.42 -4.70
C VAL A 156 -1.58 17.47 -4.88
N ARG A 157 -0.82 17.61 -3.79
CA ARG A 157 0.64 17.57 -3.80
C ARG A 157 1.17 16.27 -4.39
N MET A 158 0.60 15.13 -3.98
CA MET A 158 1.01 13.82 -4.52
C MET A 158 0.73 13.73 -6.02
N ILE A 159 -0.44 14.16 -6.49
CA ILE A 159 -0.76 14.17 -7.93
C ILE A 159 0.21 15.06 -8.70
N ARG A 160 0.50 16.28 -8.22
CA ARG A 160 1.45 17.21 -8.85
C ARG A 160 2.89 16.71 -8.84
N THR A 161 3.28 15.92 -7.81
CA THR A 161 4.62 15.34 -7.67
C THR A 161 4.78 14.11 -8.53
N ILE A 162 3.85 13.16 -8.44
CA ILE A 162 3.88 11.87 -9.13
C ILE A 162 3.57 12.05 -10.62
N ARG A 163 2.65 12.97 -10.94
CA ARG A 163 2.15 13.25 -12.29
C ARG A 163 1.57 12.01 -12.98
N PRO A 164 0.60 11.34 -12.35
CA PRO A 164 0.04 10.12 -12.90
C PRO A 164 -0.79 10.39 -14.16
N ASP A 165 -0.70 9.50 -15.15
CA ASP A 165 -1.59 9.53 -16.31
C ASP A 165 -2.98 9.01 -15.94
N VAL A 166 -3.03 8.04 -15.04
CA VAL A 166 -4.26 7.40 -14.57
C VAL A 166 -4.24 7.31 -13.05
N ILE A 167 -5.37 7.67 -12.45
CA ILE A 167 -5.61 7.49 -11.01
C ILE A 167 -6.71 6.45 -10.83
N ALA A 168 -6.52 5.53 -9.89
CA ALA A 168 -7.58 4.65 -9.39
C ALA A 168 -7.79 4.91 -7.91
N GLY A 169 -9.03 5.19 -7.53
CA GLY A 169 -9.43 5.43 -6.15
C GLY A 169 -10.46 4.44 -5.66
N MET A 170 -10.91 4.66 -4.43
CA MET A 170 -12.08 4.00 -3.88
C MET A 170 -13.35 4.66 -4.44
N SER A 171 -14.51 3.99 -4.28
CA SER A 171 -15.78 4.55 -4.78
C SER A 171 -16.15 5.84 -4.07
N PRO A 172 -16.25 6.98 -4.77
CA PRO A 172 -16.57 8.26 -4.16
C PRO A 172 -18.00 8.32 -3.56
N ASP A 173 -18.87 7.40 -3.97
CA ASP A 173 -20.25 7.32 -3.44
C ASP A 173 -20.30 6.69 -2.05
N GLY A 174 -19.15 6.27 -1.51
CA GLY A 174 -19.04 5.72 -0.17
C GLY A 174 -19.73 4.36 0.01
N ASN A 175 -19.98 3.65 -1.07
CA ASN A 175 -20.56 2.31 -1.02
C ASN A 175 -19.49 1.27 -0.67
N GLY A 176 -19.11 1.21 0.60
CA GLY A 176 -18.18 0.21 1.10
C GLY A 176 -17.15 0.79 2.08
N GLY A 177 -16.77 -0.01 3.05
CA GLY A 177 -15.83 0.37 4.08
C GLY A 177 -16.36 1.37 5.10
N GLY A 178 -15.50 1.73 6.02
CA GLY A 178 -15.78 2.71 7.07
C GLY A 178 -15.68 4.17 6.58
N GLN A 179 -15.83 5.09 7.50
CA GLN A 179 -15.89 6.53 7.20
C GLN A 179 -14.55 7.08 6.66
N HIS A 180 -13.41 6.51 7.09
CA HIS A 180 -12.09 6.84 6.54
C HIS A 180 -12.00 6.52 5.04
N HIS A 181 -12.54 5.36 4.62
CA HIS A 181 -12.58 4.99 3.19
C HIS A 181 -13.41 5.99 2.38
N GLN A 182 -14.57 6.38 2.90
CA GLN A 182 -15.44 7.35 2.24
C GLN A 182 -14.78 8.73 2.16
N ALA A 183 -14.14 9.18 3.24
CA ALA A 183 -13.43 10.45 3.27
C ALA A 183 -12.24 10.46 2.29
N SER A 184 -11.41 9.42 2.32
CA SER A 184 -10.29 9.26 1.39
C SER A 184 -10.75 9.24 -0.07
N ALA A 185 -11.83 8.50 -0.38
CA ALA A 185 -12.40 8.43 -1.72
C ALA A 185 -12.83 9.80 -2.26
N VAL A 186 -13.56 10.56 -1.44
CA VAL A 186 -14.00 11.91 -1.79
C VAL A 186 -12.82 12.84 -2.02
N LEU A 187 -11.84 12.84 -1.11
CA LEU A 187 -10.67 13.72 -1.20
C LEU A 187 -9.77 13.39 -2.39
N ALA A 188 -9.54 12.12 -2.67
CA ALA A 188 -8.77 11.69 -3.83
C ALA A 188 -9.47 12.08 -5.16
N HIS A 189 -10.79 11.96 -5.21
CA HIS A 189 -11.55 12.36 -6.39
C HIS A 189 -11.61 13.88 -6.58
N GLU A 190 -11.73 14.65 -5.50
CA GLU A 190 -11.66 16.11 -5.56
C GLU A 190 -10.26 16.58 -5.96
N ALA A 191 -9.22 15.94 -5.43
CA ALA A 191 -7.84 16.23 -5.76
C ALA A 191 -7.52 16.03 -7.25
N TYR A 192 -8.19 15.08 -7.92
CA TYR A 192 -8.04 14.86 -9.36
C TYR A 192 -8.32 16.12 -10.18
N ALA A 193 -9.36 16.86 -9.85
CA ALA A 193 -9.68 18.14 -10.52
C ALA A 193 -8.84 19.29 -9.95
N ALA A 194 -8.67 19.35 -8.63
CA ALA A 194 -7.94 20.41 -7.96
C ALA A 194 -6.46 20.46 -8.33
N ALA A 195 -5.83 19.34 -8.65
CA ALA A 195 -4.42 19.29 -9.04
C ALA A 195 -4.13 20.01 -10.37
N ALA A 196 -5.11 20.10 -11.24
CA ALA A 196 -5.01 20.80 -12.52
C ALA A 196 -5.23 22.32 -12.39
N ASP A 197 -5.92 22.77 -11.34
CA ASP A 197 -6.24 24.18 -11.14
C ASP A 197 -5.06 24.92 -10.48
N PRO A 198 -4.46 25.92 -11.17
CA PRO A 198 -3.36 26.68 -10.59
C PRO A 198 -3.77 27.58 -9.41
N ASN A 199 -5.08 27.85 -9.24
CA ASN A 199 -5.58 28.65 -8.14
C ASN A 199 -5.81 27.83 -6.85
N ARG A 200 -5.83 26.51 -6.96
CA ARG A 200 -5.91 25.61 -5.79
C ARG A 200 -4.50 25.33 -5.30
N PHE A 201 -4.28 25.61 -4.02
CA PHE A 201 -2.98 25.40 -3.35
C PHE A 201 -1.80 26.06 -4.09
N PRO A 202 -1.87 27.40 -4.30
CA PRO A 202 -0.83 28.14 -5.06
C PRO A 202 0.55 28.10 -4.40
N GLU A 203 0.62 27.88 -3.08
CA GLU A 203 1.86 27.67 -2.33
C GLU A 203 2.68 26.50 -2.88
N GLN A 204 2.02 25.42 -3.31
CA GLN A 204 2.70 24.28 -3.93
C GLN A 204 3.37 24.64 -5.26
N LEU A 205 2.78 25.58 -6.00
CA LEU A 205 3.38 26.09 -7.25
C LEU A 205 4.58 27.00 -6.96
N ALA A 206 4.51 27.78 -5.89
CA ALA A 206 5.64 28.58 -5.43
C ALA A 206 6.84 27.72 -4.99
N GLU A 207 6.60 26.50 -4.50
CA GLU A 207 7.62 25.50 -4.19
C GLU A 207 8.19 24.79 -5.45
N GLY A 208 7.67 25.08 -6.64
CA GLY A 208 8.16 24.55 -7.92
C GLY A 208 7.32 23.41 -8.50
N LEU A 209 6.24 22.97 -7.84
CA LEU A 209 5.31 22.01 -8.42
C LEU A 209 4.55 22.70 -9.58
N ARG A 210 3.96 21.89 -10.45
CA ARG A 210 3.16 22.39 -11.59
C ARG A 210 1.78 21.75 -11.56
N PRO A 211 0.74 22.46 -12.05
CA PRO A 211 -0.58 21.87 -12.24
C PRO A 211 -0.47 20.60 -13.07
N TRP A 212 -1.26 19.60 -12.69
CA TRP A 212 -1.28 18.32 -13.40
C TRP A 212 -2.69 17.79 -13.54
N GLN A 213 -3.10 17.48 -14.77
CA GLN A 213 -4.35 16.81 -15.06
C GLN A 213 -4.07 15.37 -15.47
N ALA A 214 -4.41 14.42 -14.62
CA ALA A 214 -4.43 13.02 -15.02
C ALA A 214 -5.50 12.79 -16.10
N SER A 215 -5.25 11.90 -17.04
CA SER A 215 -6.15 11.65 -18.17
C SER A 215 -7.45 10.98 -17.77
N LYS A 216 -7.40 10.15 -16.71
CA LYS A 216 -8.55 9.36 -16.25
C LYS A 216 -8.50 9.14 -14.75
N PHE A 217 -9.71 9.11 -14.17
CA PHE A 217 -9.93 8.65 -12.81
C PHE A 217 -10.85 7.43 -12.86
N TYR A 218 -10.38 6.31 -12.32
CA TYR A 218 -11.18 5.10 -12.12
C TYR A 218 -11.47 4.92 -10.64
N PHE A 219 -12.53 4.19 -10.33
CA PHE A 219 -12.78 3.71 -8.99
C PHE A 219 -13.17 2.24 -9.02
N SER A 220 -12.83 1.52 -7.97
CA SER A 220 -13.20 0.12 -7.87
C SER A 220 -14.69 -0.03 -7.61
N ALA A 221 -15.39 -0.69 -8.52
CA ALA A 221 -16.82 -0.98 -8.39
C ALA A 221 -17.12 -2.16 -7.46
N GLY A 222 -16.13 -2.72 -6.80
CA GLY A 222 -16.28 -3.98 -6.07
C GLY A 222 -15.36 -4.14 -4.86
N PHE A 223 -14.87 -3.09 -4.22
CA PHE A 223 -14.34 -3.17 -2.87
C PHE A 223 -15.50 -3.36 -1.87
N GLY A 224 -16.20 -4.46 -2.00
CA GLY A 224 -16.87 -5.04 -0.88
C GLY A 224 -15.77 -5.71 -0.04
N PHE A 225 -15.45 -5.16 1.11
CA PHE A 225 -14.75 -5.88 2.17
C PHE A 225 -15.60 -7.07 2.59
N GLY A 226 -15.58 -8.10 1.78
CA GLY A 226 -16.05 -9.43 2.12
C GLY A 226 -15.02 -10.04 3.05
N ARG A 227 -15.20 -9.77 4.34
CA ARG A 227 -14.62 -10.55 5.41
C ARG A 227 -14.65 -12.02 5.02
N GLY A 228 -13.46 -12.59 4.65
CA GLY A 228 -13.24 -14.02 4.63
C GLY A 228 -14.19 -14.86 3.77
N GLY A 229 -14.36 -14.54 2.53
CA GLY A 229 -14.96 -15.45 1.55
C GLY A 229 -13.93 -16.43 1.02
N ARG A 230 -13.69 -17.50 1.76
CA ARG A 230 -13.06 -18.72 1.24
C ARG A 230 -13.74 -19.09 -0.08
N GLY A 231 -13.04 -18.94 -1.20
CA GLY A 231 -13.38 -19.61 -2.46
C GLY A 231 -14.65 -19.14 -3.15
N GLY A 232 -14.72 -17.86 -3.53
CA GLY A 232 -15.68 -17.41 -4.53
C GLY A 232 -15.21 -17.83 -5.91
N ARG A 233 -15.59 -19.02 -6.38
CA ARG A 233 -15.56 -19.41 -7.79
C ARG A 233 -16.23 -18.31 -8.60
N GLY A 234 -15.51 -17.82 -9.63
CA GLY A 234 -15.89 -16.74 -10.51
C GLY A 234 -17.40 -16.60 -10.75
N GLY A 235 -17.98 -15.53 -10.26
CA GLY A 235 -19.31 -15.11 -10.61
C GLY A 235 -19.34 -14.69 -12.08
N ARG A 236 -19.62 -15.63 -12.97
CA ARG A 236 -20.08 -15.32 -14.32
C ARG A 236 -21.47 -14.71 -14.20
N GLY A 237 -21.62 -13.45 -14.58
CA GLY A 237 -22.94 -12.88 -14.85
C GLY A 237 -23.32 -11.72 -13.94
N GLY A 238 -22.51 -10.66 -13.85
CA GLY A 238 -23.04 -9.34 -13.52
C GLY A 238 -23.98 -8.90 -14.64
N ALA A 239 -25.20 -8.44 -14.30
CA ALA A 239 -26.08 -7.83 -15.27
C ALA A 239 -25.36 -6.72 -16.05
N PRO A 240 -25.58 -6.56 -17.36
CA PRO A 240 -24.97 -5.47 -18.11
C PRO A 240 -25.32 -4.13 -17.43
N PRO A 241 -24.38 -3.17 -17.35
CA PRO A 241 -24.62 -1.88 -16.72
C PRO A 241 -25.83 -1.21 -17.43
N ALA A 242 -26.69 -0.60 -16.64
CA ALA A 242 -27.81 0.16 -17.16
C ALA A 242 -27.31 1.20 -18.17
N ALA A 243 -28.05 1.40 -19.24
CA ALA A 243 -27.71 2.37 -20.28
C ALA A 243 -27.54 3.76 -19.64
N GLY A 244 -26.33 4.33 -19.70
CA GLY A 244 -25.97 5.61 -19.06
C GLY A 244 -25.18 5.50 -17.75
N GLY A 245 -24.92 4.29 -17.24
CA GLY A 245 -24.05 4.09 -16.08
C GLY A 245 -22.55 4.26 -16.39
N PRO A 246 -21.68 4.30 -15.35
CA PRO A 246 -20.25 4.42 -15.54
C PRO A 246 -19.71 3.25 -16.38
N ARG A 247 -18.80 3.56 -17.30
CA ARG A 247 -18.18 2.54 -18.13
C ARG A 247 -17.28 1.65 -17.27
N MET A 248 -17.58 0.36 -17.26
CA MET A 248 -16.78 -0.64 -16.56
C MET A 248 -15.61 -1.11 -17.43
N THR A 249 -14.46 -1.28 -16.83
CA THR A 249 -13.33 -1.99 -17.41
C THR A 249 -12.90 -3.09 -16.45
N THR A 250 -12.41 -4.18 -17.02
CA THR A 250 -11.92 -5.33 -16.23
C THR A 250 -10.43 -5.46 -16.42
N VAL A 251 -9.72 -5.68 -15.33
CA VAL A 251 -8.29 -5.96 -15.31
C VAL A 251 -8.12 -7.42 -14.88
N ASP A 252 -7.50 -8.23 -15.75
CA ASP A 252 -7.24 -9.64 -15.46
C ASP A 252 -5.88 -9.81 -14.77
N THR A 253 -5.91 -9.88 -13.46
CA THR A 253 -4.72 -10.15 -12.63
C THR A 253 -4.37 -11.63 -12.55
N GLY A 254 -5.27 -12.53 -13.01
CA GLY A 254 -5.01 -13.97 -13.13
C GLY A 254 -4.15 -14.36 -14.34
N ARG A 255 -3.78 -13.41 -15.19
CA ARG A 255 -2.89 -13.64 -16.33
C ARG A 255 -1.53 -14.15 -15.87
N PHE A 256 -1.10 -15.29 -16.43
CA PHE A 256 0.22 -15.87 -16.14
C PHE A 256 1.34 -15.08 -16.83
N ASP A 257 2.39 -14.78 -16.10
CA ASP A 257 3.59 -14.14 -16.59
C ASP A 257 4.74 -15.15 -16.68
N SER A 258 5.20 -15.45 -17.89
CA SER A 258 6.26 -16.43 -18.10
C SER A 258 7.63 -15.98 -17.59
N LEU A 259 7.86 -14.67 -17.42
CA LEU A 259 9.09 -14.13 -16.87
C LEU A 259 9.12 -14.28 -15.35
N LEU A 260 7.97 -14.08 -14.68
CA LEU A 260 7.82 -14.22 -13.23
C LEU A 260 7.53 -15.67 -12.81
N GLY A 261 7.00 -16.51 -13.72
CA GLY A 261 6.61 -17.89 -13.45
C GLY A 261 5.36 -18.03 -12.57
N ARG A 262 4.55 -16.98 -12.47
CA ARG A 262 3.31 -16.92 -11.67
C ARG A 262 2.29 -15.97 -12.29
N THR A 263 1.08 -15.94 -11.74
CA THR A 263 0.10 -14.90 -12.06
C THR A 263 0.36 -13.64 -11.25
N TYR A 264 -0.28 -12.52 -11.62
CA TYR A 264 -0.14 -11.28 -10.84
C TYR A 264 -1.00 -11.29 -9.57
N ALA A 265 -1.93 -12.24 -9.44
CA ALA A 265 -2.77 -12.41 -8.25
C ALA A 265 -2.11 -13.31 -7.18
N GLU A 266 -1.02 -14.00 -7.52
CA GLU A 266 -0.18 -14.82 -6.63
C GLU A 266 0.96 -14.00 -6.03
#